data_e1b7911486faabc7d8a40d78512969ab
#
_entry.id   e1b7911486faabc7d8a40d78512969ab
#
_cell.length_a   1.000
_cell.length_b   1.000
_cell.length_c   1.000
_cell.angle_alpha   90.00
_cell.angle_beta   90.00
_cell.angle_gamma   90.00
#
_symmetry.space_group_name_H-M   'P 1'
#
loop_
_entity.id
_entity.type
_entity.pdbx_description
1 polymer ?
#
loop_
_entity_poly.entity_id
_entity_poly.type
_entity_poly.pdbx_seq_one_letter_code
_entity_poly.pdbx_strand_id
1 'polypeptide(L)'
;MSGHPDPRTPLARFGGRLATGLRDVTSDPAALDSAGYWAVAYDFEGRLTCARFDEVRPAPAPPSGAGWRGPQAGSWYSSLDRAAYTAGVRRIREHIAAGEVYQANLCRVLSAPLPDPDRSDVDALTGLLAHGNPAPYAGTIRLPGHGVEIATASPELYLRRTGRTVSSGPIKGTGRTEDDLLDKDHAENVMIVDLVRNDLGRVCETGSITVPDLCAVEKHPGLVHLVSTVEGALREDAGWPELLAATFPPGSVTGAPKSSALRIIEALETAPRGPYCGAVGWVDADRGEAELAVGIRTFWIDRTDPGAPVLRFGTGAGITWGSDPEREWAETELKAARLVAIASGNEPGAEPAAEHGAEPTAETGAESGRGSEPTGA
;
A
#
# COMPACT_ATOMS: atom_id res chain seq x y z
N MET A 1 33.56 11.64 -3.96
CA MET A 1 33.13 10.47 -4.76
C MET A 1 32.06 9.77 -3.93
N SER A 2 30.80 10.15 -4.11
CA SER A 2 29.67 9.47 -3.47
C SER A 2 29.32 8.27 -4.34
N GLY A 3 29.98 7.13 -4.07
CA GLY A 3 29.63 5.87 -4.69
C GLY A 3 28.21 5.49 -4.28
N HIS A 4 27.31 5.23 -5.23
CA HIS A 4 26.07 4.52 -4.96
C HIS A 4 26.46 3.16 -4.35
N PRO A 5 25.84 2.75 -3.24
CA PRO A 5 26.07 1.41 -2.72
C PRO A 5 25.70 0.40 -3.81
N ASP A 6 26.51 -0.65 -3.95
CA ASP A 6 26.22 -1.78 -4.84
C ASP A 6 24.77 -2.25 -4.60
N PRO A 7 23.91 -2.38 -5.62
CA PRO A 7 22.53 -2.82 -5.47
C PRO A 7 22.38 -4.20 -4.80
N ARG A 8 23.46 -4.94 -4.64
CA ARG A 8 23.50 -6.21 -3.90
C ARG A 8 23.79 -6.05 -2.40
N THR A 9 24.19 -4.86 -1.93
CA THR A 9 24.49 -4.65 -0.52
C THR A 9 23.20 -4.51 0.28
N PRO A 10 22.98 -5.34 1.34
CA PRO A 10 21.85 -5.20 2.23
C PRO A 10 21.80 -3.80 2.88
N LEU A 11 20.62 -3.21 2.91
CA LEU A 11 20.36 -1.95 3.61
C LEU A 11 18.89 -1.82 3.99
N ALA A 12 18.63 -0.90 4.95
CA ALA A 12 17.29 -0.39 5.21
C ALA A 12 17.33 1.14 5.37
N ARG A 13 16.27 1.80 4.95
CA ARG A 13 16.13 3.26 5.03
C ARG A 13 14.75 3.63 5.51
N PHE A 14 14.65 4.22 6.70
CA PHE A 14 13.39 4.70 7.28
C PHE A 14 13.66 5.90 8.20
N GLY A 15 12.67 6.78 8.37
CA GLY A 15 12.71 7.85 9.36
C GLY A 15 13.95 8.74 9.28
N GLY A 16 14.49 9.00 8.08
CA GLY A 16 15.71 9.78 7.89
C GLY A 16 16.99 9.08 8.35
N ARG A 17 16.97 7.75 8.52
CA ARG A 17 18.12 6.90 8.89
C ARG A 17 18.44 5.93 7.77
N LEU A 18 19.72 5.61 7.59
CA LEU A 18 20.22 4.54 6.73
C LEU A 18 20.92 3.51 7.60
N ALA A 19 20.46 2.28 7.54
CA ALA A 19 21.02 1.13 8.21
C ALA A 19 21.79 0.26 7.21
N THR A 20 23.02 -0.13 7.56
CA THR A 20 23.95 -0.97 6.79
C THR A 20 24.66 -1.96 7.73
N GLY A 21 25.44 -2.89 7.16
CA GLY A 21 26.09 -3.91 7.98
C GLY A 21 25.08 -4.92 8.52
N LEU A 22 24.37 -5.62 7.60
CA LEU A 22 23.42 -6.69 7.97
C LEU A 22 24.14 -7.72 8.84
N ARG A 23 23.60 -7.94 10.05
CA ARG A 23 24.14 -8.86 11.03
C ARG A 23 23.36 -10.15 11.16
N ASP A 24 22.04 -10.04 11.19
CA ASP A 24 21.15 -11.16 11.48
C ASP A 24 19.82 -11.01 10.75
N VAL A 25 19.21 -12.13 10.37
CA VAL A 25 17.86 -12.16 9.80
C VAL A 25 17.09 -13.30 10.45
N THR A 26 15.93 -13.00 11.01
CA THR A 26 15.08 -13.98 11.69
C THR A 26 13.59 -13.74 11.35
N SER A 27 12.78 -14.77 11.55
CA SER A 27 11.31 -14.67 11.51
C SER A 27 10.68 -14.68 12.91
N ASP A 28 11.49 -14.68 13.97
CA ASP A 28 11.01 -14.65 15.35
C ASP A 28 10.73 -13.20 15.79
N PRO A 29 9.46 -12.81 16.04
CA PRO A 29 9.12 -11.48 16.52
C PRO A 29 9.72 -11.13 17.88
N ALA A 30 10.07 -12.12 18.72
CA ALA A 30 10.70 -11.87 20.03
C ALA A 30 12.09 -11.22 19.88
N ALA A 31 12.75 -11.38 18.73
CA ALA A 31 14.01 -10.71 18.45
C ALA A 31 13.89 -9.18 18.50
N LEU A 32 12.73 -8.63 18.20
CA LEU A 32 12.48 -7.18 18.22
C LEU A 32 12.43 -6.57 19.64
N ASP A 33 12.30 -7.40 20.67
CA ASP A 33 12.39 -6.99 22.08
C ASP A 33 13.82 -7.13 22.65
N SER A 34 14.80 -7.56 21.84
CA SER A 34 16.17 -7.83 22.30
C SER A 34 17.05 -6.58 22.33
N ALA A 35 17.81 -6.31 21.28
CA ALA A 35 18.73 -5.19 21.15
C ALA A 35 19.00 -4.86 19.69
N GLY A 36 19.42 -3.61 19.41
CA GLY A 36 19.86 -3.13 18.12
C GLY A 36 18.74 -2.59 17.25
N TYR A 37 19.11 -2.22 16.03
CA TYR A 37 18.20 -1.65 15.03
C TYR A 37 17.77 -2.72 14.03
N TRP A 38 16.47 -2.88 13.86
CA TRP A 38 15.85 -3.88 13.00
C TRP A 38 15.02 -3.22 11.89
N ALA A 39 15.20 -3.69 10.66
CA ALA A 39 14.22 -3.49 9.61
C ALA A 39 13.20 -4.62 9.64
N VAL A 40 11.94 -4.30 9.45
CA VAL A 40 10.83 -5.26 9.56
C VAL A 40 10.01 -5.25 8.28
N ALA A 41 9.83 -6.41 7.68
CA ALA A 41 8.86 -6.69 6.63
C ALA A 41 7.95 -7.84 7.09
N TYR A 42 6.65 -7.60 7.10
CA TYR A 42 5.67 -8.59 7.48
C TYR A 42 4.65 -8.70 6.34
N ASP A 43 4.74 -9.78 5.57
CA ASP A 43 3.84 -10.02 4.44
C ASP A 43 2.43 -10.31 4.93
N PHE A 44 1.43 -9.93 4.15
CA PHE A 44 0.02 -10.15 4.47
C PHE A 44 -0.31 -11.62 4.80
N GLU A 45 0.37 -12.56 4.15
CA GLU A 45 0.24 -14.01 4.38
C GLU A 45 0.93 -14.50 5.65
N GLY A 46 1.52 -13.59 6.46
CA GLY A 46 2.11 -13.94 7.75
C GLY A 46 3.59 -14.31 7.70
N ARG A 47 4.32 -14.05 6.61
CA ARG A 47 5.78 -14.22 6.56
C ARG A 47 6.46 -12.99 7.15
N LEU A 48 7.04 -13.13 8.34
CA LEU A 48 7.81 -12.10 9.00
C LEU A 48 9.29 -12.19 8.63
N THR A 49 9.92 -11.05 8.36
CA THR A 49 11.37 -10.88 8.22
C THR A 49 11.83 -9.74 9.09
N CYS A 50 12.65 -10.02 10.10
CA CYS A 50 13.32 -9.05 10.96
C CYS A 50 14.82 -9.09 10.61
N ALA A 51 15.37 -7.98 10.13
CA ALA A 51 16.77 -7.87 9.73
C ALA A 51 17.49 -6.86 10.62
N ARG A 52 18.52 -7.34 11.39
CA ARG A 52 19.31 -6.50 12.29
C ARG A 52 20.51 -5.92 11.59
N PHE A 53 20.75 -4.61 11.82
CA PHE A 53 21.86 -3.88 11.27
C PHE A 53 22.77 -3.32 12.37
N ASP A 54 24.10 -3.37 12.14
CA ASP A 54 25.09 -2.88 13.09
C ASP A 54 25.37 -1.38 12.94
N GLU A 55 25.20 -0.84 11.73
CA GLU A 55 25.53 0.56 11.42
C GLU A 55 24.27 1.34 11.08
N VAL A 56 23.91 2.33 11.90
CA VAL A 56 22.79 3.23 11.65
C VAL A 56 23.28 4.66 11.66
N ARG A 57 23.06 5.38 10.57
CA ARG A 57 23.49 6.78 10.44
C ARG A 57 22.37 7.68 9.92
N PRO A 58 22.38 8.97 10.24
CA PRO A 58 21.44 9.93 9.66
C PRO A 58 21.56 9.95 8.13
N ALA A 59 20.41 9.95 7.46
CA ALA A 59 20.28 10.08 6.02
C ALA A 59 18.93 10.79 5.68
N PRO A 60 18.81 12.08 6.04
CA PRO A 60 17.55 12.81 5.92
C PRO A 60 17.14 13.05 4.47
N ALA A 61 18.10 13.11 3.54
CA ALA A 61 17.78 13.26 2.12
C ALA A 61 17.33 11.90 1.55
N PRO A 62 16.32 11.90 0.65
CA PRO A 62 15.94 10.70 -0.08
C PRO A 62 17.11 10.19 -0.92
N PRO A 63 17.18 8.89 -1.23
CA PRO A 63 18.20 8.35 -2.10
C PRO A 63 18.06 8.93 -3.51
N SER A 64 19.14 8.87 -4.29
CA SER A 64 19.08 9.26 -5.70
C SER A 64 18.25 8.25 -6.50
N GLY A 65 17.31 8.71 -7.32
CA GLY A 65 16.59 7.89 -8.28
C GLY A 65 17.43 7.44 -9.49
N ALA A 66 18.66 7.96 -9.60
CA ALA A 66 19.56 7.58 -10.68
C ALA A 66 19.96 6.10 -10.56
N GLY A 67 19.84 5.37 -11.66
CA GLY A 67 20.15 3.93 -11.68
C GLY A 67 18.94 3.01 -11.56
N TRP A 68 17.74 3.52 -11.26
CA TRP A 68 16.53 2.70 -11.38
C TRP A 68 16.32 2.26 -12.85
N ARG A 69 16.07 0.98 -13.02
CA ARG A 69 15.74 0.34 -14.30
C ARG A 69 14.40 -0.36 -14.18
N GLY A 70 13.34 0.41 -14.32
CA GLY A 70 11.96 -0.06 -14.18
C GLY A 70 11.42 -0.76 -15.41
N PRO A 71 10.26 -1.41 -15.28
CA PRO A 71 9.57 -2.03 -16.39
C PRO A 71 9.03 -1.00 -17.38
N GLN A 72 8.78 -1.43 -18.62
CA GLN A 72 8.08 -0.59 -19.60
C GLN A 72 6.64 -0.34 -19.16
N ALA A 73 6.09 0.85 -19.43
CA ALA A 73 4.74 1.23 -19.02
C ALA A 73 3.65 0.25 -19.51
N GLY A 74 3.77 -0.27 -20.73
CA GLY A 74 2.81 -1.21 -21.31
C GLY A 74 2.99 -2.68 -20.91
N SER A 75 3.96 -3.02 -20.03
CA SER A 75 4.23 -4.41 -19.67
C SER A 75 3.52 -4.87 -18.40
N TRP A 76 2.75 -4.00 -17.75
CA TRP A 76 2.02 -4.32 -16.54
C TRP A 76 0.78 -5.18 -16.82
N TYR A 77 0.60 -6.22 -16.02
CA TYR A 77 -0.59 -7.06 -16.01
C TYR A 77 -1.14 -7.21 -14.59
N SER A 78 -2.43 -7.50 -14.49
CA SER A 78 -3.15 -7.56 -13.21
C SER A 78 -3.53 -8.99 -12.86
N SER A 79 -3.49 -9.36 -11.58
CA SER A 79 -3.97 -10.64 -11.07
C SER A 79 -5.48 -10.83 -11.22
N LEU A 80 -6.25 -9.74 -11.19
CA LEU A 80 -7.67 -9.71 -11.50
C LEU A 80 -7.89 -8.69 -12.62
N ASP A 81 -8.56 -9.08 -13.69
CA ASP A 81 -9.06 -8.15 -14.70
C ASP A 81 -10.31 -7.42 -14.21
N ARG A 82 -10.81 -6.47 -15.00
CA ARG A 82 -11.99 -5.68 -14.64
C ARG A 82 -13.21 -6.55 -14.39
N ALA A 83 -13.43 -7.59 -15.20
CA ALA A 83 -14.59 -8.47 -15.06
C ALA A 83 -14.53 -9.28 -13.76
N ALA A 84 -13.38 -9.86 -13.45
CA ALA A 84 -13.15 -10.61 -12.21
C ALA A 84 -13.22 -9.71 -10.96
N TYR A 85 -12.61 -8.52 -11.01
CA TYR A 85 -12.65 -7.58 -9.89
C TYR A 85 -14.09 -7.11 -9.61
N THR A 86 -14.84 -6.69 -10.64
CA THR A 86 -16.22 -6.22 -10.46
C THR A 86 -17.15 -7.36 -10.02
N ALA A 87 -16.92 -8.59 -10.44
CA ALA A 87 -17.61 -9.77 -9.92
C ALA A 87 -17.28 -9.99 -8.43
N GLY A 88 -16.01 -9.83 -8.02
CA GLY A 88 -15.58 -9.89 -6.63
C GLY A 88 -16.28 -8.83 -5.76
N VAL A 89 -16.40 -7.59 -6.23
CA VAL A 89 -17.16 -6.53 -5.53
C VAL A 89 -18.62 -6.95 -5.31
N ARG A 90 -19.30 -7.49 -6.34
CA ARG A 90 -20.68 -7.99 -6.19
C ARG A 90 -20.75 -9.11 -5.15
N ARG A 91 -19.80 -10.03 -5.18
CA ARG A 91 -19.75 -11.15 -4.24
C ARG A 91 -19.55 -10.68 -2.79
N ILE A 92 -18.69 -9.69 -2.54
CA ILE A 92 -18.52 -9.10 -1.20
C ILE A 92 -19.84 -8.45 -0.74
N ARG A 93 -20.54 -7.74 -1.62
CA ARG A 93 -21.85 -7.15 -1.29
C ARG A 93 -22.91 -8.21 -0.94
N GLU A 94 -22.88 -9.40 -1.56
CA GLU A 94 -23.72 -10.53 -1.17
C GLU A 94 -23.39 -11.02 0.27
N HIS A 95 -22.09 -11.12 0.64
CA HIS A 95 -21.67 -11.45 2.00
C HIS A 95 -22.11 -10.37 3.02
N ILE A 96 -22.06 -9.09 2.63
CA ILE A 96 -22.58 -7.99 3.47
C ILE A 96 -24.09 -8.12 3.65
N ALA A 97 -24.86 -8.38 2.59
CA ALA A 97 -26.29 -8.59 2.66
C ALA A 97 -26.69 -9.79 3.52
N ALA A 98 -25.84 -10.84 3.54
CA ALA A 98 -26.00 -12.01 4.41
C ALA A 98 -25.60 -11.74 5.88
N GLY A 99 -25.06 -10.57 6.20
CA GLY A 99 -24.62 -10.21 7.55
C GLY A 99 -23.29 -10.85 8.00
N GLU A 100 -22.50 -11.38 7.06
CA GLU A 100 -21.24 -12.04 7.36
C GLU A 100 -20.09 -11.06 7.63
N VAL A 101 -20.12 -9.90 6.96
CA VAL A 101 -19.15 -8.79 7.11
C VAL A 101 -19.86 -7.45 6.97
N TYR A 102 -19.30 -6.40 7.55
CA TYR A 102 -19.68 -5.00 7.28
C TYR A 102 -18.90 -4.43 6.10
N GLN A 103 -17.64 -4.85 5.99
CA GLN A 103 -16.70 -4.43 4.96
C GLN A 103 -15.67 -5.53 4.72
N ALA A 104 -15.21 -5.69 3.47
CA ALA A 104 -14.00 -6.43 3.14
C ALA A 104 -13.21 -5.70 2.06
N ASN A 105 -11.88 -5.65 2.19
CA ASN A 105 -11.03 -5.10 1.16
C ASN A 105 -10.84 -6.13 0.03
N LEU A 106 -11.04 -5.68 -1.22
CA LEU A 106 -10.71 -6.46 -2.41
C LEU A 106 -9.51 -5.83 -3.09
N CYS A 107 -8.48 -6.64 -3.32
CA CYS A 107 -7.22 -6.20 -3.87
C CYS A 107 -6.84 -6.96 -5.14
N ARG A 108 -5.99 -6.34 -5.92
CA ARG A 108 -5.32 -6.94 -7.07
C ARG A 108 -3.85 -6.56 -7.08
N VAL A 109 -3.01 -7.45 -7.60
CA VAL A 109 -1.58 -7.24 -7.72
C VAL A 109 -1.25 -6.99 -9.18
N LEU A 110 -0.63 -5.85 -9.43
CA LEU A 110 -0.03 -5.50 -10.71
C LEU A 110 1.39 -6.05 -10.74
N SER A 111 1.79 -6.63 -11.86
CA SER A 111 3.11 -7.22 -12.04
C SER A 111 3.68 -6.82 -13.40
N ALA A 112 4.98 -6.58 -13.46
CA ALA A 112 5.67 -6.31 -14.72
C ALA A 112 7.09 -6.88 -14.71
N PRO A 113 7.57 -7.48 -15.81
CA PRO A 113 8.93 -8.00 -15.93
C PRO A 113 9.96 -6.86 -15.76
N LEU A 114 11.02 -7.12 -14.99
CA LEU A 114 12.15 -6.21 -14.90
C LEU A 114 13.09 -6.41 -16.09
N PRO A 115 13.43 -5.35 -16.84
CA PRO A 115 14.29 -5.48 -18.03
C PRO A 115 15.75 -5.74 -17.68
N ASP A 116 16.20 -5.30 -16.51
CA ASP A 116 17.58 -5.47 -16.01
C ASP A 116 17.54 -5.70 -14.50
N PRO A 117 17.16 -6.93 -14.07
CA PRO A 117 16.92 -7.23 -12.66
C PRO A 117 18.16 -7.06 -11.76
N ASP A 118 19.37 -7.22 -12.31
CA ASP A 118 20.63 -7.07 -11.56
C ASP A 118 20.96 -5.60 -11.29
N ARG A 119 20.37 -4.67 -12.04
CA ARG A 119 20.56 -3.23 -11.90
C ARG A 119 19.30 -2.50 -11.40
N SER A 120 18.21 -3.22 -11.17
CA SER A 120 16.99 -2.65 -10.59
C SER A 120 17.16 -2.54 -9.07
N ASP A 121 17.36 -1.31 -8.58
CA ASP A 121 17.60 -1.01 -7.18
C ASP A 121 16.37 -0.38 -6.53
N VAL A 122 15.76 -1.08 -5.58
CA VAL A 122 14.58 -0.57 -4.84
C VAL A 122 14.89 0.70 -4.02
N ASP A 123 16.16 0.95 -3.62
CA ASP A 123 16.52 2.21 -2.95
C ASP A 123 16.45 3.37 -3.94
N ALA A 124 16.88 3.17 -5.20
CA ALA A 124 16.71 4.16 -6.25
C ALA A 124 15.22 4.39 -6.60
N LEU A 125 14.39 3.33 -6.61
CA LEU A 125 12.93 3.48 -6.78
C LEU A 125 12.33 4.32 -5.64
N THR A 126 12.75 4.08 -4.38
CA THR A 126 12.32 4.90 -3.24
C THR A 126 12.66 6.38 -3.44
N GLY A 127 13.81 6.68 -4.05
CA GLY A 127 14.19 8.05 -4.40
C GLY A 127 13.24 8.71 -5.41
N LEU A 128 12.83 7.98 -6.45
CA LEU A 128 11.84 8.45 -7.42
C LEU A 128 10.47 8.66 -6.77
N LEU A 129 10.05 7.71 -5.91
CA LEU A 129 8.80 7.82 -5.17
C LEU A 129 8.80 9.02 -4.21
N ALA A 130 9.91 9.26 -3.49
CA ALA A 130 10.02 10.41 -2.59
C ALA A 130 9.88 11.74 -3.32
N HIS A 131 10.32 11.82 -4.59
CA HIS A 131 10.16 13.01 -5.42
C HIS A 131 8.75 13.11 -6.02
N GLY A 132 8.24 12.01 -6.57
CA GLY A 132 6.97 12.00 -7.31
C GLY A 132 5.73 11.76 -6.45
N ASN A 133 5.87 11.14 -5.29
CA ASN A 133 4.77 10.83 -4.34
C ASN A 133 5.30 10.82 -2.90
N PRO A 134 5.70 11.98 -2.33
CA PRO A 134 6.20 12.04 -0.97
C PRO A 134 5.18 11.46 0.03
N ALA A 135 5.69 10.71 1.02
CA ALA A 135 4.86 10.06 2.02
C ALA A 135 5.57 10.00 3.38
N PRO A 136 4.83 10.10 4.51
CA PRO A 136 5.42 10.18 5.84
C PRO A 136 6.19 8.92 6.24
N TYR A 137 5.77 7.75 5.77
CA TYR A 137 6.37 6.46 6.11
C TYR A 137 7.09 5.83 4.92
N ALA A 138 7.72 6.67 4.09
CA ALA A 138 8.51 6.20 2.97
C ALA A 138 9.79 5.50 3.43
N GLY A 139 10.17 4.43 2.72
CA GLY A 139 11.37 3.70 3.07
C GLY A 139 11.74 2.58 2.10
N THR A 140 12.87 1.95 2.41
CA THR A 140 13.45 0.84 1.65
C THR A 140 13.84 -0.29 2.59
N ILE A 141 13.57 -1.53 2.18
CA ILE A 141 14.27 -2.72 2.68
C ILE A 141 14.87 -3.43 1.47
N ARG A 142 16.18 -3.62 1.49
CA ARG A 142 16.92 -4.33 0.44
C ARG A 142 17.75 -5.44 1.05
N LEU A 143 17.26 -6.66 0.93
CA LEU A 143 17.88 -7.89 1.42
C LEU A 143 17.83 -8.95 0.31
N PRO A 144 18.59 -8.79 -0.79
CA PRO A 144 18.45 -9.64 -1.98
C PRO A 144 18.71 -11.11 -1.68
N GLY A 145 19.64 -11.43 -0.76
CA GLY A 145 19.89 -12.80 -0.32
C GLY A 145 18.77 -13.47 0.50
N HIS A 146 17.74 -12.70 0.90
CA HIS A 146 16.62 -13.15 1.71
C HIS A 146 15.27 -12.97 0.99
N GLY A 147 15.27 -12.58 -0.29
CA GLY A 147 14.06 -12.38 -1.08
C GLY A 147 13.18 -11.20 -0.63
N VAL A 148 13.78 -10.20 0.04
CA VAL A 148 13.06 -9.00 0.50
C VAL A 148 13.69 -7.77 -0.13
N GLU A 149 13.02 -7.22 -1.14
CA GLU A 149 13.41 -6.02 -1.85
C GLU A 149 12.17 -5.13 -2.00
N ILE A 150 12.01 -4.15 -1.12
CA ILE A 150 10.79 -3.35 -0.96
C ILE A 150 11.12 -1.86 -1.07
N ALA A 151 10.33 -1.13 -1.85
CA ALA A 151 10.27 0.33 -1.87
C ALA A 151 8.86 0.76 -1.48
N THR A 152 8.71 1.46 -0.37
CA THR A 152 7.42 1.92 0.13
C THR A 152 7.31 3.44 0.14
N ALA A 153 6.13 3.96 -0.24
CA ALA A 153 5.70 5.33 -0.06
C ALA A 153 4.37 5.35 0.72
N SER A 154 4.35 4.60 1.82
CA SER A 154 3.13 4.45 2.61
C SER A 154 2.73 5.76 3.30
N PRO A 155 1.45 6.14 3.21
CA PRO A 155 0.92 7.26 3.99
C PRO A 155 0.43 6.84 5.37
N GLU A 156 0.24 5.55 5.66
CA GLU A 156 -0.55 5.06 6.79
C GLU A 156 0.32 4.37 7.84
N LEU A 157 0.16 4.83 9.10
CA LEU A 157 0.81 4.23 10.26
C LEU A 157 0.05 2.96 10.67
N TYR A 158 0.73 1.81 10.64
CA TYR A 158 0.23 0.59 11.25
C TYR A 158 0.44 0.59 12.75
N LEU A 159 1.71 0.69 13.20
CA LEU A 159 2.07 0.74 14.62
C LEU A 159 3.25 1.68 14.84
N ARG A 160 3.13 2.52 15.85
CA ARG A 160 4.27 3.22 16.49
C ARG A 160 4.38 2.75 17.92
N ARG A 161 5.60 2.55 18.40
CA ARG A 161 5.89 2.23 19.79
C ARG A 161 6.92 3.22 20.34
N THR A 162 6.68 3.71 21.55
CA THR A 162 7.64 4.50 22.32
C THR A 162 7.57 4.01 23.76
N GLY A 163 8.56 3.23 24.16
CA GLY A 163 8.54 2.49 25.42
C GLY A 163 7.36 1.53 25.47
N ARG A 164 6.43 1.75 26.38
CA ARG A 164 5.19 0.97 26.51
C ARG A 164 3.98 1.57 25.77
N THR A 165 4.08 2.81 25.32
CA THR A 165 3.00 3.42 24.54
C THR A 165 3.03 2.88 23.12
N VAL A 166 1.88 2.39 22.65
CA VAL A 166 1.66 1.99 21.26
C VAL A 166 0.54 2.81 20.66
N SER A 167 0.70 3.20 19.41
CA SER A 167 -0.33 3.91 18.65
C SER A 167 -0.47 3.36 17.24
N SER A 168 -1.67 3.53 16.67
CA SER A 168 -2.00 3.21 15.28
C SER A 168 -2.76 4.39 14.67
N GLY A 169 -2.49 4.68 13.39
CA GLY A 169 -3.03 5.84 12.69
C GLY A 169 -3.80 5.47 11.43
N PRO A 170 -4.99 4.87 11.53
CA PRO A 170 -5.77 4.52 10.35
C PRO A 170 -6.24 5.76 9.58
N ILE A 171 -6.15 5.65 8.25
CA ILE A 171 -6.61 6.69 7.31
C ILE A 171 -7.81 6.17 6.54
N LYS A 172 -8.87 6.98 6.48
CA LYS A 172 -10.01 6.78 5.58
C LYS A 172 -10.44 8.14 5.03
N GLY A 173 -10.82 8.17 3.76
CA GLY A 173 -11.11 9.42 3.08
C GLY A 173 -9.84 10.16 2.63
N THR A 174 -9.81 10.51 1.38
CA THR A 174 -8.78 11.34 0.76
C THR A 174 -9.46 12.26 -0.24
N GLY A 175 -9.23 13.55 -0.11
CA GLY A 175 -9.76 14.57 -1.00
C GLY A 175 -8.68 15.56 -1.43
N ARG A 176 -9.03 16.46 -2.34
CA ARG A 176 -8.19 17.64 -2.63
C ARG A 176 -8.42 18.74 -1.60
N THR A 177 -9.64 18.81 -1.08
CA THR A 177 -10.11 19.74 -0.05
C THR A 177 -10.92 19.00 1.00
N GLU A 178 -11.23 19.65 2.11
CA GLU A 178 -12.07 19.10 3.17
C GLU A 178 -13.50 18.78 2.66
N ASP A 179 -14.02 19.57 1.71
CA ASP A 179 -15.35 19.38 1.13
C ASP A 179 -15.48 18.09 0.29
N ASP A 180 -14.35 17.49 -0.09
CA ASP A 180 -14.34 16.20 -0.81
C ASP A 180 -14.50 15.00 0.15
N LEU A 181 -14.37 15.21 1.46
CA LEU A 181 -14.53 14.17 2.48
C LEU A 181 -16.03 13.95 2.75
N LEU A 182 -16.49 12.74 2.54
CA LEU A 182 -17.91 12.39 2.59
C LEU A 182 -18.29 11.81 3.96
N ASP A 183 -19.57 11.86 4.32
CA ASP A 183 -20.11 11.21 5.53
C ASP A 183 -19.77 9.72 5.60
N LYS A 184 -19.70 9.03 4.45
CA LYS A 184 -19.28 7.63 4.38
C LYS A 184 -17.83 7.44 4.85
N ASP A 185 -16.92 8.38 4.54
CA ASP A 185 -15.51 8.29 4.93
C ASP A 185 -15.37 8.41 6.44
N HIS A 186 -16.17 9.28 7.08
CA HIS A 186 -16.26 9.39 8.53
C HIS A 186 -16.78 8.09 9.16
N ALA A 187 -17.86 7.51 8.63
CA ALA A 187 -18.42 6.27 9.14
C ALA A 187 -17.45 5.08 8.99
N GLU A 188 -16.74 4.98 7.87
CA GLU A 188 -15.71 3.97 7.66
C GLU A 188 -14.52 4.18 8.61
N ASN A 189 -14.09 5.43 8.84
CA ASN A 189 -13.00 5.73 9.76
C ASN A 189 -13.36 5.31 11.19
N VAL A 190 -14.54 5.65 11.69
CA VAL A 190 -15.03 5.25 13.02
C VAL A 190 -15.06 3.73 13.16
N MET A 191 -15.52 3.00 12.13
CA MET A 191 -15.54 1.53 12.15
C MET A 191 -14.12 0.95 12.25
N ILE A 192 -13.15 1.51 11.53
CA ILE A 192 -11.77 1.05 11.60
C ILE A 192 -11.13 1.41 12.95
N VAL A 193 -11.43 2.58 13.50
CA VAL A 193 -11.01 2.96 14.86
C VAL A 193 -11.49 1.94 15.90
N ASP A 194 -12.74 1.49 15.83
CA ASP A 194 -13.25 0.46 16.74
C ASP A 194 -12.53 -0.88 16.56
N LEU A 195 -12.19 -1.26 15.33
CA LEU A 195 -11.42 -2.45 15.05
C LEU A 195 -10.01 -2.36 15.65
N VAL A 196 -9.32 -1.24 15.49
CA VAL A 196 -7.99 -0.99 16.06
C VAL A 196 -8.04 -0.96 17.58
N ARG A 197 -9.06 -0.32 18.17
CA ARG A 197 -9.28 -0.33 19.64
C ARG A 197 -9.45 -1.75 20.18
N ASN A 198 -10.22 -2.58 19.49
CA ASN A 198 -10.39 -3.98 19.84
C ASN A 198 -9.06 -4.76 19.76
N ASP A 199 -8.29 -4.55 18.70
CA ASP A 199 -7.00 -5.22 18.49
C ASP A 199 -6.00 -4.83 19.59
N LEU A 200 -5.80 -3.53 19.84
CA LEU A 200 -4.92 -3.03 20.90
C LEU A 200 -5.42 -3.39 22.30
N GLY A 201 -6.74 -3.44 22.51
CA GLY A 201 -7.34 -3.82 23.79
C GLY A 201 -6.99 -5.24 24.27
N ARG A 202 -6.51 -6.10 23.36
CA ARG A 202 -6.08 -7.47 23.66
C ARG A 202 -4.70 -7.52 24.32
N VAL A 203 -3.88 -6.49 24.16
CA VAL A 203 -2.47 -6.44 24.60
C VAL A 203 -2.13 -5.23 25.47
N CYS A 204 -3.00 -4.21 25.50
CA CYS A 204 -2.83 -3.05 26.35
C CYS A 204 -3.49 -3.23 27.72
N GLU A 205 -3.09 -2.42 28.67
CA GLU A 205 -3.70 -2.35 30.00
C GLU A 205 -5.17 -1.95 29.90
N THR A 206 -6.00 -2.58 30.74
CA THR A 206 -7.43 -2.25 30.78
C THR A 206 -7.65 -0.79 31.13
N GLY A 207 -8.41 -0.09 30.29
CA GLY A 207 -8.71 1.34 30.47
C GLY A 207 -7.64 2.30 29.94
N SER A 208 -6.53 1.80 29.36
CA SER A 208 -5.48 2.65 28.80
C SER A 208 -5.75 3.09 27.34
N ILE A 209 -6.69 2.44 26.65
CA ILE A 209 -6.99 2.76 25.25
C ILE A 209 -7.71 4.09 25.17
N THR A 210 -7.13 5.01 24.39
CA THR A 210 -7.67 6.34 24.09
C THR A 210 -7.70 6.58 22.58
N VAL A 211 -8.51 7.54 22.18
CA VAL A 211 -8.58 8.04 20.78
C VAL A 211 -8.37 9.55 20.85
N PRO A 212 -7.10 10.02 20.93
CA PRO A 212 -6.81 11.44 21.04
C PRO A 212 -7.30 12.24 19.84
N ASP A 213 -7.22 11.64 18.63
CA ASP A 213 -7.73 12.24 17.41
C ASP A 213 -8.71 11.27 16.74
N LEU A 214 -9.95 11.73 16.55
CA LEU A 214 -10.98 10.99 15.82
C LEU A 214 -11.40 11.79 14.59
N CYS A 215 -11.19 11.21 13.40
CA CYS A 215 -11.55 11.83 12.12
C CYS A 215 -10.94 13.23 11.95
N ALA A 216 -9.69 13.43 12.37
CA ALA A 216 -8.97 14.68 12.18
C ALA A 216 -8.59 14.86 10.70
N VAL A 217 -8.73 16.08 10.20
CA VAL A 217 -8.32 16.42 8.83
C VAL A 217 -6.84 16.78 8.82
N GLU A 218 -6.01 15.95 8.20
CA GLU A 218 -4.60 16.24 7.97
C GLU A 218 -4.39 16.80 6.56
N LYS A 219 -3.70 17.95 6.50
CA LYS A 219 -3.39 18.65 5.23
C LYS A 219 -2.00 18.30 4.75
N HIS A 220 -1.92 17.80 3.53
CA HIS A 220 -0.68 17.52 2.82
C HIS A 220 -0.62 18.36 1.52
N PRO A 221 0.55 18.56 0.91
CA PRO A 221 0.64 19.28 -0.36
C PRO A 221 -0.26 18.65 -1.44
N GLY A 222 -1.35 19.36 -1.78
CA GLY A 222 -2.29 18.96 -2.83
C GLY A 222 -3.37 17.94 -2.45
N LEU A 223 -3.45 17.54 -1.18
CA LEU A 223 -4.51 16.63 -0.71
C LEU A 223 -4.76 16.75 0.81
N VAL A 224 -5.91 16.26 1.24
CA VAL A 224 -6.29 16.10 2.65
C VAL A 224 -6.62 14.65 2.95
N HIS A 225 -6.33 14.22 4.16
CA HIS A 225 -6.68 12.90 4.69
C HIS A 225 -7.53 13.00 5.94
N LEU A 226 -8.44 12.06 6.11
CA LEU A 226 -9.17 11.86 7.34
C LEU A 226 -8.43 10.82 8.18
N VAL A 227 -7.77 11.24 9.25
CA VAL A 227 -6.89 10.42 10.07
C VAL A 227 -7.46 10.30 11.48
N SER A 228 -7.35 9.12 12.06
CA SER A 228 -7.61 8.93 13.50
C SER A 228 -6.37 8.34 14.17
N THR A 229 -6.22 8.63 15.47
CA THR A 229 -5.15 8.06 16.29
C THR A 229 -5.75 7.23 17.41
N VAL A 230 -5.33 5.98 17.54
CA VAL A 230 -5.68 5.11 18.66
C VAL A 230 -4.41 4.79 19.43
N GLU A 231 -4.42 5.02 20.73
CA GLU A 231 -3.27 4.82 21.61
C GLU A 231 -3.61 3.92 22.80
N GLY A 232 -2.59 3.21 23.31
CA GLY A 232 -2.71 2.41 24.53
C GLY A 232 -1.35 2.13 25.16
N ALA A 233 -1.36 1.75 26.43
CA ALA A 233 -0.17 1.31 27.15
C ALA A 233 -0.09 -0.23 27.10
N LEU A 234 0.97 -0.80 26.52
CA LEU A 234 1.21 -2.24 26.54
C LEU A 234 1.29 -2.77 27.97
N ARG A 235 0.71 -3.96 28.22
CA ARG A 235 0.93 -4.65 29.47
C ARG A 235 2.42 -4.96 29.67
N GLU A 236 2.84 -5.14 30.91
CA GLU A 236 4.25 -5.43 31.23
C GLU A 236 4.73 -6.79 30.67
N ASP A 237 3.79 -7.74 30.52
CA ASP A 237 4.02 -9.07 29.98
C ASP A 237 3.87 -9.17 28.47
N ALA A 238 3.58 -8.06 27.77
CA ALA A 238 3.36 -8.04 26.32
C ALA A 238 4.54 -7.42 25.59
N GLY A 239 5.12 -8.21 24.68
CA GLY A 239 6.17 -7.79 23.74
C GLY A 239 5.68 -7.71 22.29
N TRP A 240 6.63 -7.74 21.37
CA TRP A 240 6.34 -7.76 19.94
C TRP A 240 5.55 -8.99 19.50
N PRO A 241 5.78 -10.21 20.01
CA PRO A 241 4.97 -11.38 19.66
C PRO A 241 3.48 -11.17 19.91
N GLU A 242 3.12 -10.72 21.12
CA GLU A 242 1.73 -10.49 21.52
C GLU A 242 1.12 -9.33 20.74
N LEU A 243 1.90 -8.24 20.55
CA LEU A 243 1.44 -7.05 19.81
C LEU A 243 1.10 -7.39 18.36
N LEU A 244 2.00 -8.07 17.65
CA LEU A 244 1.77 -8.48 16.27
C LEU A 244 0.63 -9.53 16.17
N ALA A 245 0.58 -10.51 17.06
CA ALA A 245 -0.48 -11.52 17.07
C ALA A 245 -1.87 -10.91 17.30
N ALA A 246 -1.97 -9.82 18.08
CA ALA A 246 -3.23 -9.14 18.35
C ALA A 246 -3.69 -8.24 17.20
N THR A 247 -2.76 -7.59 16.51
CA THR A 247 -3.08 -6.47 15.59
C THR A 247 -2.95 -6.83 14.11
N PHE A 248 -2.11 -7.84 13.77
CA PHE A 248 -1.86 -8.20 12.37
C PHE A 248 -2.92 -9.17 11.80
N PRO A 249 -3.26 -9.07 10.51
CA PRO A 249 -2.93 -7.96 9.61
C PRO A 249 -3.73 -6.69 9.95
N PRO A 250 -3.29 -5.49 9.47
CA PRO A 250 -3.94 -4.23 9.79
C PRO A 250 -5.42 -4.22 9.42
N GLY A 251 -6.27 -3.71 10.33
CA GLY A 251 -7.72 -3.69 10.16
C GLY A 251 -8.17 -2.86 8.96
N SER A 252 -7.48 -1.75 8.69
CA SER A 252 -7.81 -0.81 7.60
C SER A 252 -7.71 -1.42 6.20
N VAL A 253 -6.95 -2.51 6.04
CA VAL A 253 -6.72 -3.21 4.77
C VAL A 253 -7.28 -4.63 4.72
N THR A 254 -8.07 -5.02 5.72
CA THR A 254 -8.76 -6.31 5.79
C THR A 254 -10.27 -6.15 5.75
N GLY A 255 -10.90 -5.85 6.86
CA GLY A 255 -12.34 -5.65 6.98
C GLY A 255 -12.87 -6.04 8.34
N ALA A 256 -14.17 -5.93 8.52
CA ALA A 256 -14.84 -6.16 9.79
C ALA A 256 -16.07 -7.09 9.62
N PRO A 257 -16.20 -8.18 10.43
CA PRO A 257 -15.21 -8.76 11.36
C PRO A 257 -13.99 -9.31 10.62
N LYS A 258 -12.77 -9.11 11.17
CA LYS A 258 -11.49 -9.46 10.53
C LYS A 258 -11.43 -10.91 10.05
N SER A 259 -11.82 -11.89 10.87
CA SER A 259 -11.77 -13.31 10.52
C SER A 259 -12.68 -13.68 9.34
N SER A 260 -13.86 -13.06 9.24
CA SER A 260 -14.77 -13.28 8.10
C SER A 260 -14.24 -12.62 6.84
N ALA A 261 -13.73 -11.39 6.96
CA ALA A 261 -13.12 -10.68 5.83
C ALA A 261 -11.93 -11.45 5.25
N LEU A 262 -11.03 -11.99 6.09
CA LEU A 262 -9.88 -12.78 5.63
C LEU A 262 -10.29 -14.01 4.81
N ARG A 263 -11.35 -14.75 5.22
CA ARG A 263 -11.86 -15.89 4.45
C ARG A 263 -12.41 -15.47 3.07
N ILE A 264 -13.08 -14.33 3.01
CA ILE A 264 -13.64 -13.79 1.77
C ILE A 264 -12.50 -13.35 0.84
N ILE A 265 -11.49 -12.67 1.37
CA ILE A 265 -10.29 -12.24 0.63
C ILE A 265 -9.59 -13.46 0.01
N GLU A 266 -9.31 -14.49 0.82
CA GLU A 266 -8.68 -15.74 0.36
C GLU A 266 -9.46 -16.43 -0.76
N ALA A 267 -10.79 -16.38 -0.71
CA ALA A 267 -11.65 -16.99 -1.72
C ALA A 267 -11.73 -16.22 -3.04
N LEU A 268 -11.46 -14.90 -3.03
CA LEU A 268 -11.67 -14.03 -4.18
C LEU A 268 -10.36 -13.58 -4.86
N GLU A 269 -9.27 -13.45 -4.12
CA GLU A 269 -8.00 -12.99 -4.67
C GLU A 269 -7.19 -14.16 -5.24
N THR A 270 -6.63 -13.97 -6.44
CA THR A 270 -5.95 -15.03 -7.19
C THR A 270 -4.43 -14.97 -7.06
N ALA A 271 -3.90 -13.96 -6.41
CA ALA A 271 -2.46 -13.80 -6.17
C ALA A 271 -2.20 -13.39 -4.72
N PRO A 272 -1.07 -13.82 -4.12
CA PRO A 272 -0.69 -13.37 -2.79
C PRO A 272 -0.43 -11.86 -2.81
N ARG A 273 -0.80 -11.20 -1.73
CA ARG A 273 -0.56 -9.76 -1.54
C ARG A 273 0.90 -9.45 -1.25
N GLY A 274 1.64 -10.37 -0.62
CA GLY A 274 3.01 -10.18 -0.18
C GLY A 274 3.15 -9.01 0.80
N PRO A 275 4.11 -8.09 0.61
CA PRO A 275 4.25 -6.90 1.44
C PRO A 275 3.07 -5.92 1.34
N TYR A 276 2.30 -5.98 0.27
CA TYR A 276 1.10 -5.15 0.12
C TYR A 276 0.04 -5.55 1.15
N CYS A 277 -0.52 -4.57 1.87
CA CYS A 277 -1.41 -4.76 3.01
C CYS A 277 -0.77 -5.47 4.23
N GLY A 278 0.52 -5.72 4.18
CA GLY A 278 1.34 -6.16 5.30
C GLY A 278 1.84 -4.97 6.13
N ALA A 279 2.99 -5.14 6.79
CA ALA A 279 3.66 -4.09 7.55
C ALA A 279 5.13 -3.96 7.16
N VAL A 280 5.61 -2.71 7.03
CA VAL A 280 6.99 -2.40 6.63
C VAL A 280 7.51 -1.25 7.48
N GLY A 281 8.71 -1.37 8.05
CA GLY A 281 9.28 -0.29 8.85
C GLY A 281 10.50 -0.70 9.65
N TRP A 282 10.63 -0.14 10.84
CA TRP A 282 11.82 -0.32 11.68
C TRP A 282 11.47 -0.40 13.17
N VAL A 283 12.35 -1.07 13.92
CA VAL A 283 12.35 -1.15 15.38
C VAL A 283 13.76 -0.85 15.88
N ASP A 284 13.90 0.13 16.76
CA ASP A 284 15.12 0.44 17.52
C ASP A 284 14.91 -0.08 18.95
N ALA A 285 15.32 -1.34 19.17
CA ALA A 285 15.08 -2.03 20.43
C ALA A 285 15.84 -1.38 21.59
N ASP A 286 17.03 -0.79 21.31
CA ASP A 286 17.85 -0.12 22.33
C ASP A 286 17.19 1.16 22.87
N ARG A 287 16.34 1.80 22.03
CA ARG A 287 15.61 3.01 22.40
C ARG A 287 14.18 2.73 22.81
N GLY A 288 13.69 1.53 22.56
CA GLY A 288 12.27 1.20 22.72
C GLY A 288 11.36 1.99 21.76
N GLU A 289 11.87 2.32 20.59
CA GLU A 289 11.17 3.07 19.53
C GLU A 289 10.90 2.19 18.32
N ALA A 290 9.75 2.35 17.70
CA ALA A 290 9.44 1.67 16.46
C ALA A 290 8.41 2.44 15.63
N GLU A 291 8.48 2.22 14.31
CA GLU A 291 7.49 2.71 13.36
C GLU A 291 7.32 1.70 12.23
N LEU A 292 6.13 1.10 12.16
CA LEU A 292 5.71 0.19 11.12
C LEU A 292 4.55 0.81 10.35
N ALA A 293 4.70 0.93 9.05
CA ALA A 293 3.65 1.41 8.15
C ALA A 293 2.83 0.25 7.59
N VAL A 294 1.57 0.51 7.26
CA VAL A 294 0.80 -0.40 6.41
C VAL A 294 1.44 -0.46 5.03
N GLY A 295 1.67 -1.64 4.50
CA GLY A 295 2.34 -1.85 3.22
C GLY A 295 1.49 -1.46 2.01
N ILE A 296 0.97 -0.23 1.96
CA ILE A 296 0.26 0.34 0.79
C ILE A 296 1.16 1.33 0.05
N ARG A 297 0.87 1.61 -1.21
CA ARG A 297 1.77 2.39 -2.10
C ARG A 297 3.19 1.82 -2.10
N THR A 298 3.26 0.48 -2.13
CA THR A 298 4.47 -0.29 -1.90
C THR A 298 4.76 -1.18 -3.11
N PHE A 299 6.00 -1.11 -3.57
CA PHE A 299 6.55 -1.97 -4.61
C PHE A 299 7.46 -3.02 -3.99
N TRP A 300 7.51 -4.20 -4.60
CA TRP A 300 8.50 -5.21 -4.25
C TRP A 300 8.96 -5.97 -5.49
N ILE A 301 10.21 -6.42 -5.44
CA ILE A 301 10.76 -7.31 -6.46
C ILE A 301 10.50 -8.75 -6.01
N ASP A 302 9.77 -9.49 -6.84
CA ASP A 302 9.57 -10.93 -6.66
C ASP A 302 10.58 -11.68 -7.53
N ARG A 303 11.45 -12.45 -6.86
CA ARG A 303 12.47 -13.30 -7.46
C ARG A 303 12.17 -14.79 -7.26
N THR A 304 10.93 -15.16 -7.04
CA THR A 304 10.53 -16.57 -6.91
C THR A 304 10.91 -17.37 -8.15
N ASP A 305 10.80 -16.77 -9.35
CA ASP A 305 11.44 -17.26 -10.56
C ASP A 305 12.74 -16.46 -10.81
N PRO A 306 13.94 -17.05 -10.52
CA PRO A 306 15.21 -16.36 -10.73
C PRO A 306 15.47 -15.96 -12.18
N GLY A 307 14.87 -16.67 -13.16
CA GLY A 307 15.00 -16.39 -14.59
C GLY A 307 14.11 -15.26 -15.09
N ALA A 308 13.08 -14.90 -14.32
CA ALA A 308 12.09 -13.90 -14.70
C ALA A 308 11.61 -13.04 -13.50
N PRO A 309 12.50 -12.30 -12.85
CA PRO A 309 12.10 -11.41 -11.75
C PRO A 309 11.08 -10.37 -12.21
N VAL A 310 10.09 -10.10 -11.37
CA VAL A 310 9.03 -9.13 -11.65
C VAL A 310 8.96 -8.07 -10.57
N LEU A 311 8.66 -6.83 -10.97
CA LEU A 311 8.24 -5.78 -10.05
C LEU A 311 6.75 -5.92 -9.81
N ARG A 312 6.35 -5.92 -8.55
CA ARG A 312 4.96 -6.02 -8.14
C ARG A 312 4.49 -4.77 -7.41
N PHE A 313 3.21 -4.48 -7.52
CA PHE A 313 2.52 -3.38 -6.85
C PHE A 313 1.09 -3.78 -6.54
N GLY A 314 0.63 -3.58 -5.30
CA GLY A 314 -0.74 -3.87 -4.90
C GLY A 314 -1.63 -2.64 -4.95
N THR A 315 -2.90 -2.82 -5.35
CA THR A 315 -3.96 -1.82 -5.29
C THR A 315 -5.29 -2.46 -4.94
N GLY A 316 -6.17 -1.72 -4.28
CA GLY A 316 -7.46 -2.25 -3.86
C GLY A 316 -8.34 -1.19 -3.21
N ALA A 317 -9.55 -1.62 -2.83
CA ALA A 317 -10.53 -0.78 -2.17
C ALA A 317 -11.29 -1.53 -1.08
N GLY A 318 -11.79 -0.79 -0.09
CA GLY A 318 -12.69 -1.32 0.93
C GLY A 318 -14.11 -1.37 0.39
N ILE A 319 -14.66 -2.56 0.26
CA ILE A 319 -15.98 -2.79 -0.31
C ILE A 319 -17.02 -2.79 0.82
N THR A 320 -17.98 -1.87 0.70
CA THR A 320 -19.11 -1.71 1.61
C THR A 320 -20.43 -1.99 0.87
N TRP A 321 -21.55 -1.92 1.60
CA TRP A 321 -22.88 -2.07 1.00
C TRP A 321 -23.14 -1.06 -0.15
N GLY A 322 -22.67 0.18 0.00
CA GLY A 322 -22.83 1.25 -0.99
C GLY A 322 -21.85 1.22 -2.16
N SER A 323 -20.90 0.27 -2.19
CA SER A 323 -19.88 0.19 -3.25
C SER A 323 -20.50 -0.13 -4.62
N ASP A 324 -20.14 0.66 -5.62
CA ASP A 324 -20.44 0.39 -7.02
C ASP A 324 -19.27 -0.32 -7.69
N PRO A 325 -19.46 -1.49 -8.32
CA PRO A 325 -18.36 -2.30 -8.85
C PRO A 325 -17.43 -1.56 -9.84
N GLU A 326 -18.01 -0.72 -10.71
CA GLU A 326 -17.23 0.00 -11.71
C GLU A 326 -16.46 1.17 -11.11
N ARG A 327 -17.04 1.85 -10.12
CA ARG A 327 -16.37 2.92 -9.39
C ARG A 327 -15.21 2.37 -8.56
N GLU A 328 -15.38 1.23 -7.88
CA GLU A 328 -14.31 0.58 -7.12
C GLU A 328 -13.16 0.12 -8.04
N TRP A 329 -13.47 -0.40 -9.23
CA TRP A 329 -12.44 -0.67 -10.23
C TRP A 329 -11.69 0.59 -10.62
N ALA A 330 -12.40 1.67 -10.98
CA ALA A 330 -11.80 2.94 -11.37
C ALA A 330 -10.93 3.54 -10.25
N GLU A 331 -11.34 3.37 -8.99
CA GLU A 331 -10.55 3.81 -7.83
C GLU A 331 -9.22 3.06 -7.74
N THR A 332 -9.20 1.73 -7.99
CA THR A 332 -7.94 0.97 -8.01
C THR A 332 -7.00 1.41 -9.14
N GLU A 333 -7.54 1.74 -10.31
CA GLU A 333 -6.76 2.29 -11.42
C GLU A 333 -6.14 3.65 -11.04
N LEU A 334 -6.96 4.55 -10.48
CA LEU A 334 -6.51 5.88 -10.05
C LEU A 334 -5.41 5.81 -9.00
N LYS A 335 -5.54 4.92 -8.00
CA LYS A 335 -4.54 4.70 -6.95
C LYS A 335 -3.21 4.19 -7.50
N ALA A 336 -3.23 3.41 -8.58
CA ALA A 336 -2.05 2.81 -9.18
C ALA A 336 -1.36 3.73 -10.20
N ALA A 337 -2.12 4.49 -10.98
CA ALA A 337 -1.66 5.15 -12.21
C ALA A 337 -0.37 5.95 -12.03
N ARG A 338 -0.34 6.89 -11.06
CA ARG A 338 0.84 7.74 -10.83
C ARG A 338 2.06 6.95 -10.36
N LEU A 339 1.86 6.01 -9.44
CA LEU A 339 2.94 5.23 -8.84
C LEU A 339 3.56 4.27 -9.86
N VAL A 340 2.73 3.61 -10.65
CA VAL A 340 3.15 2.75 -11.77
C VAL A 340 3.90 3.55 -12.83
N ALA A 341 3.44 4.77 -13.17
CA ALA A 341 4.14 5.65 -14.09
C ALA A 341 5.54 6.00 -13.59
N ILE A 342 5.68 6.38 -12.30
CA ILE A 342 6.99 6.66 -11.68
C ILE A 342 7.89 5.43 -11.75
N ALA A 343 7.37 4.26 -11.37
CA ALA A 343 8.14 3.01 -11.39
C ALA A 343 8.57 2.59 -12.81
N SER A 344 7.82 3.01 -13.82
CA SER A 344 8.15 2.78 -15.24
C SER A 344 9.08 3.85 -15.85
N GLY A 345 9.61 4.77 -15.03
CA GLY A 345 10.54 5.81 -15.49
C GLY A 345 9.90 6.96 -16.26
N ASN A 346 8.58 7.11 -16.17
CA ASN A 346 7.88 8.24 -16.77
C ASN A 346 7.91 9.44 -15.80
N GLU A 347 8.18 10.65 -16.31
CA GLU A 347 8.15 11.84 -15.46
C GLU A 347 6.74 12.05 -14.87
N PRO A 348 6.64 12.47 -13.58
CA PRO A 348 5.38 12.84 -12.99
C PRO A 348 4.85 14.11 -13.66
N GLY A 349 3.93 13.99 -14.60
CA GLY A 349 3.35 15.13 -15.33
C GLY A 349 2.83 14.81 -16.73
N ALA A 350 3.15 13.67 -17.30
CA ALA A 350 2.49 13.20 -18.51
C ALA A 350 1.12 12.64 -18.13
N GLU A 351 0.05 13.40 -18.37
CA GLU A 351 -1.30 12.83 -18.38
C GLU A 351 -1.31 11.63 -19.34
N PRO A 352 -1.94 10.49 -18.98
CA PRO A 352 -2.11 9.41 -19.95
C PRO A 352 -2.83 10.00 -21.16
N ALA A 353 -2.23 9.87 -22.34
CA ALA A 353 -2.87 10.28 -23.58
C ALA A 353 -4.24 9.58 -23.66
N ALA A 354 -5.30 10.37 -23.61
CA ALA A 354 -6.64 9.87 -23.86
C ALA A 354 -6.60 9.28 -25.28
N GLU A 355 -6.77 7.97 -25.38
CA GLU A 355 -7.05 7.34 -26.68
C GLU A 355 -8.33 7.98 -27.22
N HIS A 356 -8.14 8.90 -28.15
CA HIS A 356 -9.23 9.42 -28.94
C HIS A 356 -9.77 8.25 -29.76
N GLY A 357 -10.91 7.73 -29.34
CA GLY A 357 -11.70 6.80 -30.13
C GLY A 357 -11.96 7.46 -31.48
N ALA A 358 -11.48 6.83 -32.55
CA ALA A 358 -11.80 7.23 -33.91
C ALA A 358 -13.31 7.17 -34.08
N GLU A 359 -13.94 8.34 -34.26
CA GLU A 359 -15.30 8.41 -34.76
C GLU A 359 -15.37 7.74 -36.14
N PRO A 360 -16.34 6.89 -36.42
CA PRO A 360 -16.54 6.39 -37.77
C PRO A 360 -16.99 7.56 -38.66
N THR A 361 -16.20 7.87 -39.68
CA THR A 361 -16.55 8.80 -40.75
C THR A 361 -17.80 8.31 -41.45
N ALA A 362 -18.90 9.09 -41.35
CA ALA A 362 -20.07 8.88 -42.14
C ALA A 362 -19.77 9.23 -43.61
N GLU A 363 -19.80 8.25 -44.48
CA GLU A 363 -19.81 8.45 -45.95
C GLU A 363 -21.09 9.16 -46.34
N THR A 364 -20.97 10.41 -46.78
CA THR A 364 -21.99 11.13 -47.49
C THR A 364 -22.01 10.69 -48.96
N GLY A 365 -22.88 9.75 -49.25
CA GLY A 365 -23.26 9.44 -50.64
C GLY A 365 -24.08 10.57 -51.24
N ALA A 366 -23.52 11.29 -52.18
CA ALA A 366 -24.22 12.21 -53.05
C ALA A 366 -24.84 11.47 -54.24
N GLU A 367 -26.17 11.37 -54.32
CA GLU A 367 -26.84 11.08 -55.59
C GLU A 367 -27.64 12.28 -56.09
N SER A 368 -27.22 12.73 -57.27
CA SER A 368 -27.89 13.70 -58.10
C SER A 368 -29.05 13.06 -58.83
N GLY A 369 -30.23 13.62 -58.73
CA GLY A 369 -31.41 13.26 -59.56
C GLY A 369 -32.30 14.46 -59.85
N ARG A 370 -32.22 14.91 -61.07
CA ARG A 370 -33.03 15.99 -61.67
C ARG A 370 -34.48 15.57 -61.85
N GLY A 371 -35.39 16.51 -61.78
CA GLY A 371 -36.44 16.52 -62.77
C GLY A 371 -37.85 16.75 -62.27
N SER A 372 -38.36 17.92 -62.64
CA SER A 372 -39.69 18.31 -63.18
C SER A 372 -40.88 18.45 -62.21
N GLU A 373 -41.28 19.68 -62.02
CA GLU A 373 -42.69 20.08 -61.94
C GLU A 373 -43.51 19.60 -63.17
N PRO A 374 -44.85 19.47 -63.12
CA PRO A 374 -45.68 20.63 -62.91
C PRO A 374 -47.11 20.38 -62.27
N THR A 375 -47.66 21.50 -61.77
CA THR A 375 -49.07 21.98 -61.85
C THR A 375 -50.28 21.04 -61.56
N GLY A 376 -51.16 21.55 -60.72
CA GLY A 376 -52.60 21.52 -61.05
C GLY A 376 -53.55 21.05 -59.97
N ALA A 377 -54.42 21.98 -59.56
CA ALA A 377 -55.66 21.97 -58.86
C ALA A 377 -55.63 22.03 -57.34
#